data_fcf6fa253185e695f8be7273c9131d09
#
_entry.id   fcf6fa253185e695f8be7273c9131d09
#
_cell.length_a   1.000
_cell.length_b   1.000
_cell.length_c   1.000
_cell.angle_alpha   90.00
_cell.angle_beta   90.00
_cell.angle_gamma   90.00
#
_symmetry.space_group_name_H-M   'P 1'
#
loop_
_entity.id
_entity.type
_entity.pdbx_description
1 polymer ?
#
loop_
_entity_poly.entity_id
_entity_poly.type
_entity_poly.pdbx_seq_one_letter_code
_entity_poly.pdbx_strand_id
1 'polypeptide(L)'
;MIPDIISSLHGSFKPGAHSELRAQRSLARRVVLLGGNLVGNTRQDSQGVSARVYSNGVYGFASAADLSAEAARRALDTASSNALFLDEQVRPGKGALPKINPGSLPRQADFHDAEQKRYLDFVLPLDEYINKKYPGLASRTVVATADSMEKQLLTSDGYAAHILAPRSYVYVFLNAVTDAGMPVEVFKSFGGLGGFDVNFEDPASLHGEVDKLYEHLMKKREGVFARAGMATCILSGELSGILAHEAVGHTVEADLVLGGSVAGPMLNQMVASPLVSMTDFAHTAFGERAPLPVHVDDEGVLAEEAELIRNGKLVGYMVNRELGRHFNMRPQGNARAFSFNDEPLIRMRNTAIHPGPSKLQDMISQTEDGYYLMYTNNGQADTTGEFMFGVTLGYEIKDGRLGRAIHDTTISGVAFDMLKTVDLVSDQVTWASSGFCGKKQPMPVGVGGPELRCRVMIGGR
;
A
#
# COMPACT_ATOMS: atom_id res chain seq x y z
N MET A 1 3.40 24.44 -3.23
CA MET A 1 3.88 23.99 -4.55
C MET A 1 5.37 24.12 -4.60
N ILE A 2 6.04 23.16 -5.24
CA ILE A 2 7.47 23.22 -5.52
C ILE A 2 7.66 24.20 -6.70
N PRO A 3 8.55 25.22 -6.60
CA PRO A 3 8.94 26.00 -7.76
C PRO A 3 9.66 25.11 -8.80
N ASP A 4 9.59 25.46 -10.07
CA ASP A 4 10.31 24.72 -11.09
C ASP A 4 11.81 25.04 -11.00
N ILE A 5 12.55 24.16 -10.32
CA ILE A 5 13.98 24.34 -10.05
C ILE A 5 14.86 23.40 -10.85
N ILE A 6 14.31 22.34 -11.44
CA ILE A 6 15.11 21.29 -12.11
C ILE A 6 15.00 21.34 -13.65
N SER A 7 13.97 21.91 -14.23
CA SER A 7 13.78 21.95 -15.68
C SER A 7 14.96 22.64 -16.44
N SER A 8 15.58 23.64 -15.80
CA SER A 8 16.76 24.32 -16.37
C SER A 8 18.02 23.47 -16.38
N LEU A 9 18.00 22.29 -15.72
CA LEU A 9 19.19 21.45 -15.53
C LEU A 9 19.37 20.33 -16.57
N HIS A 10 18.54 20.29 -17.61
CA HIS A 10 18.68 19.31 -18.70
C HIS A 10 20.11 19.24 -19.30
N GLY A 11 20.79 20.36 -19.43
CA GLY A 11 22.16 20.44 -19.94
C GLY A 11 23.27 20.06 -18.94
N SER A 12 22.90 19.72 -17.69
CA SER A 12 23.86 19.44 -16.62
C SER A 12 24.21 17.95 -16.49
N PHE A 13 23.50 17.07 -17.21
CA PHE A 13 23.76 15.63 -17.16
C PHE A 13 25.07 15.27 -17.88
N LYS A 14 25.85 14.38 -17.26
CA LYS A 14 27.11 13.90 -17.86
C LYS A 14 26.82 12.86 -18.95
N PRO A 15 27.45 12.98 -20.15
CA PRO A 15 27.32 11.96 -21.19
C PRO A 15 27.82 10.60 -20.72
N GLY A 16 27.17 9.52 -21.17
CA GLY A 16 27.59 8.13 -20.92
C GLY A 16 27.08 7.52 -19.62
N ALA A 17 26.46 8.30 -18.73
CA ALA A 17 25.79 7.81 -17.52
C ALA A 17 24.30 8.11 -17.61
N HIS A 18 23.48 7.24 -17.00
CA HIS A 18 22.07 7.57 -16.80
C HIS A 18 21.91 8.34 -15.49
N SER A 19 21.17 9.42 -15.53
CA SER A 19 20.98 10.30 -14.37
C SER A 19 19.50 10.61 -14.16
N GLU A 20 19.10 10.65 -12.91
CA GLU A 20 17.79 11.05 -12.43
C GLU A 20 17.97 12.19 -11.42
N LEU A 21 17.21 13.25 -11.59
CA LEU A 21 17.18 14.40 -10.70
C LEU A 21 15.77 14.60 -10.20
N ARG A 22 15.58 14.68 -8.88
CA ARG A 22 14.28 14.81 -8.24
C ARG A 22 14.27 15.99 -7.27
N ALA A 23 13.24 16.83 -7.36
CA ALA A 23 12.88 17.77 -6.32
C ALA A 23 11.57 17.31 -5.68
N GLN A 24 11.51 17.29 -4.37
CA GLN A 24 10.35 16.75 -3.66
C GLN A 24 9.99 17.59 -2.43
N ARG A 25 8.68 17.74 -2.20
CA ARG A 25 8.13 18.24 -0.94
C ARG A 25 7.02 17.28 -0.47
N SER A 26 7.06 16.92 0.79
CA SER A 26 6.05 16.09 1.43
C SER A 26 5.46 16.84 2.62
N LEU A 27 4.13 16.94 2.66
CA LEU A 27 3.38 17.53 3.77
C LEU A 27 2.58 16.44 4.45
N ALA A 28 2.49 16.48 5.78
CA ALA A 28 1.59 15.63 6.54
C ALA A 28 0.95 16.41 7.70
N ARG A 29 -0.33 16.14 7.93
CA ARG A 29 -1.11 16.67 9.06
C ARG A 29 -1.79 15.53 9.78
N ARG A 30 -1.88 15.65 11.10
CA ARG A 30 -2.57 14.67 11.92
C ARG A 30 -3.21 15.34 13.12
N VAL A 31 -4.48 15.01 13.38
CA VAL A 31 -5.24 15.38 14.57
C VAL A 31 -5.75 14.09 15.22
N VAL A 32 -5.59 13.97 16.54
CA VAL A 32 -6.03 12.79 17.31
C VAL A 32 -6.88 13.24 18.48
N LEU A 33 -8.11 12.74 18.51
CA LEU A 33 -8.99 12.85 19.68
C LEU A 33 -9.06 11.49 20.38
N LEU A 34 -8.86 11.46 21.69
CA LEU A 34 -9.08 10.30 22.56
C LEU A 34 -10.12 10.66 23.61
N GLY A 35 -11.28 10.03 23.55
CA GLY A 35 -12.39 10.32 24.46
C GLY A 35 -12.82 11.80 24.48
N GLY A 36 -12.79 12.46 23.32
CA GLY A 36 -13.08 13.88 23.17
C GLY A 36 -11.93 14.85 23.47
N ASN A 37 -10.83 14.35 24.00
CA ASN A 37 -9.66 15.19 24.32
C ASN A 37 -8.67 15.20 23.15
N LEU A 38 -8.17 16.40 22.80
CA LEU A 38 -7.12 16.54 21.79
C LEU A 38 -5.79 16.06 22.37
N VAL A 39 -5.30 14.91 21.91
CA VAL A 39 -4.03 14.30 22.38
C VAL A 39 -2.91 14.36 21.33
N GLY A 40 -3.24 14.70 20.10
CA GLY A 40 -2.27 14.88 19.03
C GLY A 40 -2.72 15.94 18.03
N ASN A 41 -1.81 16.85 17.68
CA ASN A 41 -2.03 17.88 16.67
C ASN A 41 -0.68 18.22 16.03
N THR A 42 -0.37 17.57 14.91
CA THR A 42 0.96 17.67 14.28
C THR A 42 0.88 18.10 12.83
N ARG A 43 1.91 18.84 12.42
CA ARG A 43 2.20 19.18 11.03
C ARG A 43 3.65 18.85 10.75
N GLN A 44 3.90 18.16 9.66
CA GLN A 44 5.24 17.88 9.15
C GLN A 44 5.37 18.44 7.74
N ASP A 45 6.53 19.04 7.45
CA ASP A 45 6.89 19.58 6.13
C ASP A 45 8.33 19.16 5.86
N SER A 46 8.56 18.35 4.85
CA SER A 46 9.86 17.83 4.46
C SER A 46 10.10 18.13 2.99
N GLN A 47 11.25 18.71 2.67
CA GLN A 47 11.56 19.07 1.28
C GLN A 47 13.04 18.96 0.99
N GLY A 48 13.37 18.75 -0.28
CA GLY A 48 14.74 18.70 -0.75
C GLY A 48 14.88 18.21 -2.18
N VAL A 49 16.12 18.03 -2.58
CA VAL A 49 16.49 17.49 -3.88
C VAL A 49 17.32 16.22 -3.72
N SER A 50 17.28 15.37 -4.72
CA SER A 50 18.20 14.22 -4.84
C SER A 50 18.57 13.97 -6.28
N ALA A 51 19.75 13.38 -6.47
CA ALA A 51 20.21 12.85 -7.74
C ALA A 51 20.67 11.41 -7.58
N ARG A 52 20.36 10.59 -8.57
CA ARG A 52 20.90 9.23 -8.69
C ARG A 52 21.52 9.08 -10.08
N VAL A 53 22.73 8.53 -10.10
CA VAL A 53 23.49 8.35 -11.34
C VAL A 53 23.92 6.89 -11.44
N TYR A 54 23.64 6.27 -12.58
CA TYR A 54 24.03 4.90 -12.88
C TYR A 54 25.22 4.90 -13.84
N SER A 55 26.26 4.14 -13.51
CA SER A 55 27.41 3.84 -14.37
C SER A 55 27.74 2.36 -14.31
N ASN A 56 27.69 1.66 -15.47
CA ASN A 56 28.12 0.27 -15.66
C ASN A 56 27.68 -0.79 -14.62
N GLY A 57 26.62 -0.54 -13.86
CA GLY A 57 26.11 -1.51 -12.86
C GLY A 57 26.23 -1.04 -11.42
N VAL A 58 26.65 0.19 -11.20
CA VAL A 58 26.66 0.82 -9.88
C VAL A 58 25.84 2.11 -9.91
N TYR A 59 25.33 2.46 -8.75
CA TYR A 59 24.61 3.71 -8.52
C TYR A 59 25.40 4.62 -7.58
N GLY A 60 25.51 5.90 -7.93
CA GLY A 60 25.85 6.96 -6.99
C GLY A 60 24.59 7.73 -6.64
N PHE A 61 24.43 8.07 -5.38
CA PHE A 61 23.31 8.83 -4.86
C PHE A 61 23.80 10.00 -4.01
N ALA A 62 23.06 11.10 -4.07
CA ALA A 62 23.24 12.26 -3.19
C ALA A 62 21.94 13.02 -3.02
N SER A 63 21.71 13.59 -1.85
CA SER A 63 20.55 14.42 -1.55
C SER A 63 20.90 15.64 -0.70
N ALA A 64 20.04 16.65 -0.71
CA ALA A 64 20.16 17.85 0.11
C ALA A 64 18.77 18.33 0.55
N ALA A 65 18.61 18.72 1.81
CA ALA A 65 17.38 19.27 2.38
C ALA A 65 17.19 20.75 1.99
N ASP A 66 17.35 21.05 0.69
CA ASP A 66 17.24 22.39 0.12
C ASP A 66 16.59 22.28 -1.26
N LEU A 67 15.55 23.07 -1.49
CA LEU A 67 14.81 23.16 -2.77
C LEU A 67 15.38 24.33 -3.62
N SER A 68 16.64 24.22 -4.06
CA SER A 68 17.25 25.18 -4.95
C SER A 68 17.93 24.50 -6.15
N ALA A 69 18.05 25.22 -7.27
CA ALA A 69 18.76 24.74 -8.46
C ALA A 69 20.24 24.49 -8.19
N GLU A 70 20.83 25.25 -7.26
CA GLU A 70 22.22 25.07 -6.84
C GLU A 70 22.40 23.76 -6.05
N ALA A 71 21.50 23.47 -5.09
CA ALA A 71 21.51 22.20 -4.36
C ALA A 71 21.30 21.00 -5.31
N ALA A 72 20.42 21.14 -6.30
CA ALA A 72 20.18 20.12 -7.32
C ALA A 72 21.44 19.86 -8.17
N ARG A 73 22.19 20.89 -8.59
CA ARG A 73 23.48 20.71 -9.27
C ARG A 73 24.51 20.01 -8.39
N ARG A 74 24.67 20.47 -7.14
CA ARG A 74 25.61 19.82 -6.18
C ARG A 74 25.26 18.35 -5.97
N ALA A 75 23.98 18.02 -5.81
CA ALA A 75 23.55 16.64 -5.67
C ALA A 75 23.88 15.81 -6.91
N LEU A 76 23.65 16.34 -8.12
CA LEU A 76 23.99 15.68 -9.37
C LEU A 76 25.50 15.45 -9.54
N ASP A 77 26.33 16.46 -9.23
CA ASP A 77 27.78 16.35 -9.29
C ASP A 77 28.32 15.32 -8.30
N THR A 78 27.80 15.33 -7.07
CA THR A 78 28.18 14.38 -6.01
C THR A 78 27.77 12.95 -6.39
N ALA A 79 26.52 12.74 -6.83
CA ALA A 79 26.03 11.43 -7.26
C ALA A 79 26.85 10.90 -8.47
N SER A 80 27.21 11.79 -9.42
CA SER A 80 28.06 11.43 -10.56
C SER A 80 29.45 10.99 -10.11
N SER A 81 30.06 11.72 -9.18
CA SER A 81 31.39 11.38 -8.64
C SER A 81 31.36 10.06 -7.88
N ASN A 82 30.32 9.82 -7.08
CA ASN A 82 30.12 8.56 -6.36
C ASN A 82 29.96 7.38 -7.33
N ALA A 83 29.16 7.53 -8.40
CA ALA A 83 28.96 6.46 -9.38
C ALA A 83 30.25 6.11 -10.12
N LEU A 84 31.01 7.12 -10.57
CA LEU A 84 32.27 6.91 -11.26
C LEU A 84 33.32 6.25 -10.34
N PHE A 85 33.44 6.72 -9.11
CA PHE A 85 34.35 6.13 -8.13
C PHE A 85 33.99 4.66 -7.88
N LEU A 86 32.72 4.31 -7.66
CA LEU A 86 32.28 2.95 -7.47
C LEU A 86 32.51 2.06 -8.71
N ASP A 87 32.28 2.59 -9.91
CA ASP A 87 32.53 1.89 -11.16
C ASP A 87 34.02 1.52 -11.31
N GLU A 88 34.93 2.46 -11.00
CA GLU A 88 36.38 2.22 -11.01
C GLU A 88 36.82 1.17 -9.99
N GLN A 89 36.22 1.14 -8.80
CA GLN A 89 36.58 0.21 -7.73
C GLN A 89 35.99 -1.19 -7.93
N VAL A 90 34.71 -1.28 -8.27
CA VAL A 90 33.95 -2.55 -8.35
C VAL A 90 34.04 -3.17 -9.74
N ARG A 91 34.12 -2.32 -10.79
CA ARG A 91 34.20 -2.74 -12.21
C ARG A 91 33.15 -3.80 -12.59
N PRO A 92 31.85 -3.57 -12.31
CA PRO A 92 30.84 -4.60 -12.56
C PRO A 92 30.62 -4.86 -14.05
N GLY A 93 30.93 -3.90 -14.92
CA GLY A 93 30.90 -4.06 -16.37
C GLY A 93 29.55 -4.40 -16.98
N LYS A 94 28.45 -4.03 -16.28
CA LYS A 94 27.09 -4.36 -16.74
C LYS A 94 26.58 -3.51 -17.92
N GLY A 95 27.36 -2.48 -18.35
CA GLY A 95 26.95 -1.57 -19.43
C GLY A 95 25.80 -0.64 -19.06
N ALA A 96 25.27 0.10 -20.04
CA ALA A 96 24.20 1.09 -19.85
C ALA A 96 22.86 0.44 -19.51
N LEU A 97 22.01 1.16 -18.77
CA LEU A 97 20.61 0.80 -18.59
C LEU A 97 19.83 0.82 -19.91
N PRO A 98 18.77 0.00 -20.06
CA PRO A 98 17.82 0.15 -21.15
C PRO A 98 17.28 1.58 -21.18
N LYS A 99 17.28 2.21 -22.37
CA LYS A 99 16.73 3.56 -22.52
C LYS A 99 15.22 3.56 -22.32
N ILE A 100 14.70 4.62 -21.73
CA ILE A 100 13.28 4.93 -21.71
C ILE A 100 12.97 5.95 -22.81
N ASN A 101 11.71 6.01 -23.24
CA ASN A 101 11.28 7.01 -24.20
C ASN A 101 11.29 8.40 -23.54
N PRO A 102 11.79 9.43 -24.23
CA PRO A 102 11.63 10.80 -23.77
C PRO A 102 10.15 11.18 -23.73
N GLY A 103 9.78 12.08 -22.83
CA GLY A 103 8.40 12.49 -22.69
C GLY A 103 8.18 13.43 -21.52
N SER A 104 6.92 13.79 -21.29
CA SER A 104 6.57 14.63 -20.16
C SER A 104 5.24 14.22 -19.55
N LEU A 105 5.16 14.34 -18.23
CA LEU A 105 3.93 14.23 -17.45
C LEU A 105 3.73 15.57 -16.73
N PRO A 106 2.86 16.47 -17.25
CA PRO A 106 2.53 17.70 -16.56
C PRO A 106 1.75 17.42 -15.30
N ARG A 107 1.75 18.34 -14.36
CA ARG A 107 0.96 18.24 -13.14
C ARG A 107 -0.52 18.04 -13.46
N GLN A 108 -1.12 17.00 -12.86
CA GLN A 108 -2.47 16.55 -13.20
C GLN A 108 -3.57 17.06 -12.25
N ALA A 109 -3.22 17.61 -11.10
CA ALA A 109 -4.19 18.08 -10.13
C ALA A 109 -3.69 19.30 -9.37
N ASP A 110 -4.64 20.14 -8.93
CA ASP A 110 -4.38 21.12 -7.92
C ASP A 110 -4.62 20.53 -6.52
N PHE A 111 -3.80 20.92 -5.57
CA PHE A 111 -3.93 20.54 -4.19
C PHE A 111 -3.98 21.76 -3.30
N HIS A 112 -5.02 21.84 -2.48
CA HIS A 112 -5.13 22.79 -1.41
C HIS A 112 -4.84 22.06 -0.09
N ASP A 113 -3.83 22.53 0.65
CA ASP A 113 -3.52 22.02 1.98
C ASP A 113 -4.49 22.68 2.98
N ALA A 114 -5.50 21.93 3.44
CA ALA A 114 -6.50 22.45 4.37
C ALA A 114 -5.84 22.94 5.66
N GLU A 115 -6.36 24.04 6.22
CA GLU A 115 -5.89 24.56 7.50
C GLU A 115 -6.13 23.56 8.63
N GLN A 116 -5.27 23.59 9.67
CA GLN A 116 -5.34 22.70 10.83
C GLN A 116 -6.73 22.74 11.53
N LYS A 117 -7.34 23.91 11.56
CA LYS A 117 -8.68 24.09 12.13
C LYS A 117 -9.72 23.22 11.45
N ARG A 118 -9.64 23.02 10.14
CA ARG A 118 -10.61 22.25 9.35
C ARG A 118 -10.68 20.79 9.81
N TYR A 119 -9.53 20.21 10.22
CA TYR A 119 -9.48 18.86 10.78
C TYR A 119 -10.21 18.77 12.13
N LEU A 120 -10.01 19.77 12.99
CA LEU A 120 -10.71 19.85 14.29
C LEU A 120 -12.20 20.03 14.10
N ASP A 121 -12.62 20.94 13.19
CA ASP A 121 -14.03 21.20 12.88
C ASP A 121 -14.75 19.95 12.34
N PHE A 122 -14.02 18.96 11.82
CA PHE A 122 -14.56 17.68 11.39
C PHE A 122 -14.59 16.63 12.51
N VAL A 123 -13.46 16.43 13.21
CA VAL A 123 -13.34 15.31 14.17
C VAL A 123 -14.09 15.57 15.47
N LEU A 124 -14.22 16.82 15.92
CA LEU A 124 -14.92 17.15 17.16
C LEU A 124 -16.43 16.82 17.08
N PRO A 125 -17.18 17.24 16.05
CA PRO A 125 -18.58 16.84 15.93
C PRO A 125 -18.78 15.33 15.73
N LEU A 126 -17.85 14.65 15.04
CA LEU A 126 -17.92 13.19 14.87
C LEU A 126 -17.71 12.47 16.21
N ASP A 127 -16.72 12.88 17.01
CA ASP A 127 -16.52 12.35 18.36
C ASP A 127 -17.70 12.61 19.29
N GLU A 128 -18.28 13.82 19.20
CA GLU A 128 -19.47 14.18 19.98
C GLU A 128 -20.68 13.31 19.61
N TYR A 129 -20.88 13.03 18.33
CA TYR A 129 -21.92 12.10 17.86
C TYR A 129 -21.73 10.71 18.47
N ILE A 130 -20.51 10.16 18.41
CA ILE A 130 -20.19 8.86 18.98
C ILE A 130 -20.45 8.85 20.49
N ASN A 131 -19.98 9.88 21.21
CA ASN A 131 -20.17 9.99 22.66
C ASN A 131 -21.64 10.02 23.09
N LYS A 132 -22.46 10.84 22.39
CA LYS A 132 -23.88 10.99 22.71
C LYS A 132 -24.67 9.72 22.39
N LYS A 133 -24.38 9.09 21.27
CA LYS A 133 -25.13 7.92 20.81
C LYS A 133 -24.70 6.63 21.50
N TYR A 134 -23.44 6.51 21.90
CA TYR A 134 -22.85 5.28 22.45
C TYR A 134 -22.10 5.51 23.77
N PRO A 135 -22.81 5.95 24.83
CA PRO A 135 -22.17 6.35 26.10
C PRO A 135 -21.53 5.16 26.87
N GLY A 136 -21.81 3.91 26.44
CA GLY A 136 -21.26 2.69 27.07
C GLY A 136 -19.92 2.21 26.50
N LEU A 137 -19.31 2.97 25.59
CA LEU A 137 -17.97 2.63 25.10
C LEU A 137 -16.91 2.77 26.19
N ALA A 138 -15.98 1.82 26.29
CA ALA A 138 -14.85 1.89 27.20
C ALA A 138 -13.86 3.00 26.78
N SER A 139 -13.62 3.14 25.49
CA SER A 139 -12.90 4.26 24.91
C SER A 139 -13.27 4.44 23.43
N ARG A 140 -12.95 5.61 22.90
CA ARG A 140 -13.07 5.92 21.47
C ARG A 140 -11.92 6.83 21.04
N THR A 141 -11.40 6.60 19.84
CA THR A 141 -10.37 7.46 19.24
C THR A 141 -10.81 7.84 17.82
N VAL A 142 -10.74 9.13 17.52
CA VAL A 142 -10.98 9.66 16.17
C VAL A 142 -9.69 10.33 15.71
N VAL A 143 -9.18 9.89 14.56
CA VAL A 143 -7.95 10.43 13.98
C VAL A 143 -8.24 10.96 12.59
N ALA A 144 -7.90 12.21 12.31
CA ALA A 144 -7.86 12.74 10.96
C ALA A 144 -6.43 12.92 10.51
N THR A 145 -6.12 12.46 9.30
CA THR A 145 -4.80 12.62 8.67
C THR A 145 -4.96 13.12 7.24
N ALA A 146 -4.00 13.90 6.79
CA ALA A 146 -3.78 14.13 5.37
C ALA A 146 -2.28 14.17 5.10
N ASP A 147 -1.89 13.64 3.97
CA ASP A 147 -0.54 13.76 3.43
C ASP A 147 -0.57 14.10 1.95
N SER A 148 0.48 14.78 1.48
CA SER A 148 0.69 15.02 0.07
C SER A 148 2.17 14.87 -0.25
N MET A 149 2.43 14.26 -1.41
CA MET A 149 3.76 14.10 -1.96
C MET A 149 3.78 14.80 -3.31
N GLU A 150 4.55 15.90 -3.41
CA GLU A 150 4.77 16.63 -4.65
C GLU A 150 6.20 16.39 -5.12
N LYS A 151 6.36 15.93 -6.36
CA LYS A 151 7.65 15.61 -6.96
C LYS A 151 7.79 16.24 -8.35
N GLN A 152 8.96 16.78 -8.63
CA GLN A 152 9.44 17.02 -10.00
C GLN A 152 10.56 16.02 -10.28
N LEU A 153 10.51 15.37 -11.42
CA LEU A 153 11.51 14.41 -11.91
C LEU A 153 12.04 14.86 -13.25
N LEU A 154 13.35 14.74 -13.44
CA LEU A 154 14.04 14.96 -14.69
C LEU A 154 15.06 13.86 -14.91
N THR A 155 15.07 13.22 -16.07
CA THR A 155 16.01 12.15 -16.41
C THR A 155 16.91 12.53 -17.58
N SER A 156 18.11 11.97 -17.65
CA SER A 156 19.03 12.16 -18.76
C SER A 156 18.52 11.54 -20.07
N ASP A 157 17.54 10.66 -20.04
CA ASP A 157 16.85 10.13 -21.24
C ASP A 157 15.82 11.12 -21.81
N GLY A 158 15.62 12.28 -21.16
CA GLY A 158 14.71 13.33 -21.62
C GLY A 158 13.28 13.16 -21.15
N TYR A 159 13.03 12.46 -20.02
CA TYR A 159 11.73 12.41 -19.40
C TYR A 159 11.63 13.45 -18.27
N ALA A 160 10.52 14.20 -18.24
CA ALA A 160 10.21 15.17 -17.21
C ALA A 160 8.81 14.91 -16.63
N ALA A 161 8.67 14.91 -15.31
CA ALA A 161 7.38 14.71 -14.67
C ALA A 161 7.15 15.67 -13.50
N HIS A 162 5.87 16.04 -13.28
CA HIS A 162 5.42 16.74 -12.10
C HIS A 162 4.27 15.95 -11.48
N ILE A 163 4.56 15.23 -10.41
CA ILE A 163 3.65 14.30 -9.74
C ILE A 163 3.13 14.97 -8.49
N LEU A 164 1.81 14.84 -8.23
CA LEU A 164 1.17 15.27 -7.00
C LEU A 164 0.19 14.19 -6.54
N ALA A 165 0.39 13.68 -5.34
CA ALA A 165 -0.41 12.60 -4.76
C ALA A 165 -0.91 12.99 -3.35
N PRO A 166 -2.00 13.77 -3.24
CA PRO A 166 -2.63 14.07 -1.96
C PRO A 166 -3.51 12.90 -1.52
N ARG A 167 -3.53 12.64 -0.20
CA ARG A 167 -4.41 11.64 0.43
C ARG A 167 -4.93 12.17 1.75
N SER A 168 -6.13 11.76 2.13
CA SER A 168 -6.68 12.08 3.44
C SER A 168 -7.56 10.97 3.98
N TYR A 169 -7.49 10.75 5.29
CA TYR A 169 -8.20 9.67 5.97
C TYR A 169 -8.71 10.12 7.33
N VAL A 170 -9.86 9.54 7.71
CA VAL A 170 -10.37 9.56 9.08
C VAL A 170 -10.43 8.13 9.58
N TYR A 171 -9.84 7.88 10.75
CA TYR A 171 -9.87 6.59 11.43
C TYR A 171 -10.75 6.71 12.66
N VAL A 172 -11.62 5.74 12.86
CA VAL A 172 -12.45 5.62 14.05
C VAL A 172 -12.14 4.29 14.72
N PHE A 173 -11.73 4.36 15.99
CA PHE A 173 -11.47 3.21 16.85
C PHE A 173 -12.52 3.21 17.96
N LEU A 174 -13.20 2.10 18.16
CA LEU A 174 -14.19 1.91 19.19
C LEU A 174 -13.80 0.73 20.07
N ASN A 175 -13.82 0.93 21.39
CA ASN A 175 -13.43 -0.08 22.38
C ASN A 175 -14.58 -0.35 23.35
N ALA A 176 -14.75 -1.62 23.68
CA ALA A 176 -15.65 -2.09 24.72
C ALA A 176 -14.96 -3.13 25.61
N VAL A 177 -15.61 -3.48 26.71
CA VAL A 177 -15.15 -4.54 27.61
C VAL A 177 -16.22 -5.62 27.65
N THR A 178 -15.81 -6.88 27.48
CA THR A 178 -16.70 -8.03 27.62
C THR A 178 -17.17 -8.20 29.08
N ASP A 179 -18.18 -8.99 29.32
CA ASP A 179 -18.64 -9.28 30.69
C ASP A 179 -17.59 -10.03 31.54
N ALA A 180 -16.63 -10.68 30.87
CA ALA A 180 -15.45 -11.30 31.51
C ALA A 180 -14.29 -10.31 31.75
N GLY A 181 -14.46 -9.02 31.47
CA GLY A 181 -13.43 -8.00 31.68
C GLY A 181 -12.36 -7.93 30.58
N MET A 182 -12.54 -8.62 29.43
CA MET A 182 -11.59 -8.59 28.34
C MET A 182 -11.87 -7.38 27.40
N PRO A 183 -10.85 -6.56 27.06
CA PRO A 183 -11.02 -5.48 26.10
C PRO A 183 -11.20 -6.04 24.68
N VAL A 184 -12.09 -5.42 23.91
CA VAL A 184 -12.31 -5.69 22.50
C VAL A 184 -12.34 -4.37 21.74
N GLU A 185 -11.75 -4.36 20.56
CA GLU A 185 -11.65 -3.19 19.68
C GLU A 185 -12.10 -3.53 18.27
N VAL A 186 -12.69 -2.55 17.61
CA VAL A 186 -12.84 -2.51 16.16
C VAL A 186 -12.42 -1.15 15.66
N PHE A 187 -11.89 -1.10 14.45
CA PHE A 187 -11.57 0.17 13.81
C PHE A 187 -11.88 0.14 12.32
N LYS A 188 -12.06 1.32 11.75
CA LYS A 188 -12.21 1.50 10.29
C LYS A 188 -11.57 2.81 9.85
N SER A 189 -10.97 2.80 8.66
CA SER A 189 -10.48 3.98 7.96
C SER A 189 -11.45 4.38 6.85
N PHE A 190 -11.61 5.69 6.67
CA PHE A 190 -12.44 6.32 5.64
C PHE A 190 -11.58 7.30 4.87
N GLY A 191 -11.84 7.49 3.59
CA GLY A 191 -11.09 8.42 2.74
C GLY A 191 -10.32 7.74 1.63
N GLY A 192 -9.32 8.43 1.11
CA GLY A 192 -8.54 7.98 -0.03
C GLY A 192 -7.73 9.09 -0.68
N LEU A 193 -7.53 8.99 -1.98
CA LEU A 193 -6.90 10.01 -2.79
C LEU A 193 -7.70 11.31 -2.76
N GLY A 194 -7.02 12.42 -2.56
CA GLY A 194 -7.61 13.76 -2.46
C GLY A 194 -7.24 14.49 -1.17
N GLY A 195 -7.38 15.83 -1.19
CA GLY A 195 -7.22 16.67 -0.01
C GLY A 195 -8.34 16.44 1.00
N PHE A 196 -8.14 16.93 2.23
CA PHE A 196 -9.09 16.72 3.32
C PHE A 196 -10.48 17.30 3.02
N ASP A 197 -10.53 18.49 2.41
CA ASP A 197 -11.80 19.13 2.04
C ASP A 197 -12.55 18.41 0.92
N VAL A 198 -11.83 17.61 0.09
CA VAL A 198 -12.44 16.83 -0.99
C VAL A 198 -13.11 15.56 -0.45
N ASN A 199 -12.47 14.89 0.52
CA ASN A 199 -12.96 13.62 1.04
C ASN A 199 -13.91 13.78 2.24
N PHE A 200 -13.84 14.92 2.95
CA PHE A 200 -14.52 15.12 4.23
C PHE A 200 -15.19 16.49 4.32
N GLU A 201 -16.36 16.64 3.69
CA GLU A 201 -17.13 17.88 3.74
C GLU A 201 -17.92 17.99 5.06
N ASP A 202 -18.71 16.95 5.39
CA ASP A 202 -19.61 16.90 6.53
C ASP A 202 -19.33 15.66 7.39
N PRO A 203 -19.08 15.83 8.73
CA PRO A 203 -18.94 14.70 9.65
C PRO A 203 -20.12 13.73 9.66
N ALA A 204 -21.35 14.23 9.39
CA ALA A 204 -22.55 13.40 9.36
C ALA A 204 -22.52 12.32 8.27
N SER A 205 -21.73 12.51 7.21
CA SER A 205 -21.54 11.50 6.16
C SER A 205 -20.97 10.17 6.67
N LEU A 206 -20.26 10.20 7.80
CA LEU A 206 -19.66 9.00 8.42
C LEU A 206 -20.57 8.35 9.48
N HIS A 207 -21.68 8.98 9.88
CA HIS A 207 -22.51 8.46 10.98
C HIS A 207 -22.99 7.02 10.74
N GLY A 208 -23.50 6.72 9.54
CA GLY A 208 -23.98 5.38 9.21
C GLY A 208 -22.91 4.29 9.23
N GLU A 209 -21.69 4.64 8.84
CA GLU A 209 -20.57 3.71 8.87
C GLU A 209 -20.05 3.49 10.31
N VAL A 210 -20.06 4.53 11.12
CA VAL A 210 -19.75 4.44 12.56
C VAL A 210 -20.79 3.60 13.29
N ASP A 211 -22.06 3.72 12.92
CA ASP A 211 -23.14 2.89 13.49
C ASP A 211 -22.92 1.41 13.18
N LYS A 212 -22.58 1.07 11.95
CA LYS A 212 -22.22 -0.32 11.58
C LYS A 212 -20.98 -0.81 12.34
N LEU A 213 -19.97 0.06 12.50
CA LEU A 213 -18.78 -0.29 13.27
C LEU A 213 -19.11 -0.59 14.75
N TYR A 214 -20.00 0.20 15.35
CA TYR A 214 -20.50 -0.04 16.71
C TYR A 214 -21.29 -1.36 16.81
N GLU A 215 -22.15 -1.68 15.84
CA GLU A 215 -22.85 -2.97 15.80
C GLU A 215 -21.86 -4.15 15.76
N HIS A 216 -20.80 -4.04 14.95
CA HIS A 216 -19.74 -5.05 14.94
C HIS A 216 -19.03 -5.17 16.29
N LEU A 217 -18.72 -4.04 16.94
CA LEU A 217 -18.12 -4.04 18.27
C LEU A 217 -19.00 -4.76 19.30
N MET A 218 -20.32 -4.48 19.30
CA MET A 218 -21.24 -5.13 20.25
C MET A 218 -21.37 -6.63 20.00
N LYS A 219 -21.46 -7.05 18.75
CA LYS A 219 -21.43 -8.47 18.39
C LYS A 219 -20.11 -9.14 18.81
N LYS A 220 -18.97 -8.45 18.62
CA LYS A 220 -17.65 -8.96 19.03
C LYS A 220 -17.52 -9.02 20.56
N ARG A 221 -18.10 -8.07 21.30
CA ARG A 221 -18.14 -8.06 22.76
C ARG A 221 -18.80 -9.33 23.31
N GLU A 222 -19.86 -9.81 22.64
CA GLU A 222 -20.60 -11.05 22.97
C GLU A 222 -20.02 -12.28 22.24
N GLY A 223 -18.89 -12.10 21.55
CA GLY A 223 -18.27 -13.08 20.69
C GLY A 223 -17.67 -14.28 21.40
N VAL A 224 -17.11 -15.16 20.60
CA VAL A 224 -16.43 -16.37 21.06
C VAL A 224 -15.02 -16.46 20.50
N PHE A 225 -14.18 -17.31 21.07
CA PHE A 225 -12.89 -17.60 20.48
C PHE A 225 -13.04 -18.56 19.29
N ALA A 226 -12.28 -18.28 18.22
CA ALA A 226 -12.17 -19.21 17.11
C ALA A 226 -11.47 -20.50 17.56
N ARG A 227 -11.87 -21.63 16.98
CA ARG A 227 -11.20 -22.91 17.22
C ARG A 227 -9.86 -22.93 16.50
N ALA A 228 -8.79 -23.21 17.22
CA ALA A 228 -7.46 -23.39 16.64
C ALA A 228 -7.43 -24.56 15.64
N GLY A 229 -6.64 -24.43 14.60
CA GLY A 229 -6.39 -25.47 13.62
C GLY A 229 -6.71 -25.05 12.19
N MET A 230 -6.54 -25.98 11.25
CA MET A 230 -6.86 -25.75 9.85
C MET A 230 -8.38 -25.64 9.66
N ALA A 231 -8.82 -24.51 9.11
CA ALA A 231 -10.24 -24.23 8.91
C ALA A 231 -10.54 -23.74 7.47
N THR A 232 -11.78 -23.95 7.06
CA THR A 232 -12.31 -23.28 5.86
C THR A 232 -12.67 -21.84 6.23
N CYS A 233 -12.10 -20.88 5.53
CA CYS A 233 -12.30 -19.47 5.77
C CYS A 233 -12.70 -18.75 4.50
N ILE A 234 -13.63 -17.80 4.63
CA ILE A 234 -13.86 -16.77 3.65
C ILE A 234 -13.11 -15.53 4.16
N LEU A 235 -12.08 -15.12 3.43
CA LEU A 235 -11.35 -13.88 3.69
C LEU A 235 -12.10 -12.73 3.02
N SER A 236 -12.35 -11.62 3.72
CA SER A 236 -12.92 -10.42 3.09
C SER A 236 -11.99 -9.87 2.01
N GLY A 237 -12.52 -9.00 1.15
CA GLY A 237 -11.72 -8.36 0.11
C GLY A 237 -10.56 -7.52 0.67
N GLU A 238 -10.72 -6.89 1.84
CA GLU A 238 -9.64 -6.18 2.53
C GLU A 238 -8.54 -7.15 2.99
N LEU A 239 -8.93 -8.26 3.63
CA LEU A 239 -7.98 -9.25 4.13
C LEU A 239 -7.28 -10.00 2.99
N SER A 240 -7.98 -10.30 1.90
CA SER A 240 -7.39 -10.89 0.69
C SER A 240 -6.43 -9.94 -0.01
N GLY A 241 -6.72 -8.63 0.00
CA GLY A 241 -5.83 -7.60 -0.52
C GLY A 241 -4.52 -7.48 0.27
N ILE A 242 -4.59 -7.53 1.59
CA ILE A 242 -3.41 -7.55 2.46
C ILE A 242 -2.61 -8.84 2.24
N LEU A 243 -3.26 -9.99 2.12
CA LEU A 243 -2.61 -11.25 1.76
C LEU A 243 -1.88 -11.15 0.41
N ALA A 244 -2.54 -10.59 -0.61
CA ALA A 244 -1.94 -10.36 -1.92
C ALA A 244 -0.68 -9.49 -1.83
N HIS A 245 -0.71 -8.44 -1.00
CA HIS A 245 0.42 -7.54 -0.81
C HIS A 245 1.55 -8.19 -0.03
N GLU A 246 1.27 -8.65 1.20
CA GLU A 246 2.31 -9.09 2.12
C GLU A 246 2.87 -10.47 1.74
N ALA A 247 1.99 -11.44 1.54
CA ALA A 247 2.42 -12.83 1.40
C ALA A 247 2.85 -13.19 -0.03
N VAL A 248 2.37 -12.49 -1.06
CA VAL A 248 2.74 -12.74 -2.45
C VAL A 248 3.52 -11.56 -3.04
N GLY A 249 3.02 -10.34 -2.90
CA GLY A 249 3.59 -9.15 -3.52
C GLY A 249 5.07 -8.97 -3.22
N HIS A 250 5.47 -9.06 -1.96
CA HIS A 250 6.88 -8.95 -1.58
C HIS A 250 7.73 -10.09 -2.13
N THR A 251 7.23 -11.32 -2.22
CA THR A 251 8.02 -12.44 -2.75
C THR A 251 8.35 -12.30 -4.23
N VAL A 252 7.57 -11.50 -4.98
CA VAL A 252 7.73 -11.28 -6.43
C VAL A 252 8.31 -9.90 -6.79
N GLU A 253 8.82 -9.14 -5.81
CA GLU A 253 9.69 -7.99 -6.08
C GLU A 253 11.07 -8.49 -6.51
N ALA A 254 11.55 -8.11 -7.68
CA ALA A 254 12.71 -8.71 -8.33
C ALA A 254 14.02 -8.58 -7.53
N ASP A 255 14.17 -7.56 -6.69
CA ASP A 255 15.31 -7.41 -5.78
C ASP A 255 15.27 -8.46 -4.65
N LEU A 256 14.08 -8.82 -4.16
CA LEU A 256 13.91 -9.90 -3.20
C LEU A 256 14.04 -11.28 -3.88
N VAL A 257 13.57 -11.43 -5.12
CA VAL A 257 13.80 -12.63 -5.93
C VAL A 257 15.29 -12.87 -6.13
N LEU A 258 16.06 -11.83 -6.48
CA LEU A 258 17.52 -11.92 -6.58
C LEU A 258 18.18 -12.26 -5.24
N GLY A 259 17.59 -11.81 -4.13
CA GLY A 259 17.98 -12.11 -2.76
C GLY A 259 17.57 -13.50 -2.25
N GLY A 260 16.96 -14.35 -3.07
CA GLY A 260 16.61 -15.74 -2.73
C GLY A 260 15.17 -15.95 -2.28
N SER A 261 14.24 -15.06 -2.65
CA SER A 261 12.79 -15.28 -2.40
C SER A 261 12.31 -16.60 -2.97
N VAL A 262 11.35 -17.23 -2.27
CA VAL A 262 10.68 -18.46 -2.68
C VAL A 262 10.07 -18.39 -4.08
N ALA A 263 9.71 -17.20 -4.56
CA ALA A 263 9.14 -17.00 -5.89
C ALA A 263 10.18 -17.19 -7.03
N GLY A 264 11.49 -17.11 -6.74
CA GLY A 264 12.55 -17.23 -7.74
C GLY A 264 12.43 -18.49 -8.62
N PRO A 265 12.47 -19.70 -8.05
CA PRO A 265 12.31 -20.94 -8.81
C PRO A 265 10.90 -21.20 -9.31
N MET A 266 9.91 -20.41 -8.89
CA MET A 266 8.49 -20.66 -9.19
C MET A 266 7.97 -19.94 -10.45
N LEU A 267 8.81 -19.16 -11.12
CA LEU A 267 8.41 -18.50 -12.37
C LEU A 267 7.94 -19.56 -13.39
N ASN A 268 6.78 -19.30 -13.98
CA ASN A 268 6.09 -20.23 -14.89
C ASN A 268 5.52 -21.50 -14.25
N GLN A 269 5.52 -21.62 -12.91
CA GLN A 269 4.90 -22.73 -12.18
C GLN A 269 3.52 -22.34 -11.63
N MET A 270 2.70 -23.36 -11.30
CA MET A 270 1.43 -23.16 -10.59
C MET A 270 1.71 -22.87 -9.11
N VAL A 271 1.36 -21.69 -8.68
CA VAL A 271 1.52 -21.17 -7.30
C VAL A 271 0.20 -20.97 -6.58
N ALA A 272 -0.91 -21.02 -7.29
CA ALA A 272 -2.25 -20.81 -6.76
C ALA A 272 -3.28 -21.68 -7.48
N SER A 273 -4.50 -21.70 -6.99
CA SER A 273 -5.67 -22.24 -7.72
C SER A 273 -5.83 -21.53 -9.08
N PRO A 274 -6.29 -22.22 -10.14
CA PRO A 274 -6.59 -21.59 -11.43
C PRO A 274 -7.61 -20.43 -11.36
N LEU A 275 -8.35 -20.31 -10.26
CA LEU A 275 -9.29 -19.21 -10.02
C LEU A 275 -8.57 -17.90 -9.64
N VAL A 276 -7.29 -17.95 -9.28
CA VAL A 276 -6.53 -16.79 -8.77
C VAL A 276 -5.71 -16.19 -9.90
N SER A 277 -5.98 -14.92 -10.19
CA SER A 277 -5.09 -14.03 -10.94
C SER A 277 -4.78 -12.81 -10.09
N MET A 278 -3.58 -12.26 -10.22
CA MET A 278 -3.10 -11.15 -9.38
C MET A 278 -2.25 -10.20 -10.21
N THR A 279 -2.50 -8.91 -10.04
CA THR A 279 -1.81 -7.82 -10.74
C THR A 279 -1.44 -6.70 -9.77
N ASP A 280 -0.27 -6.09 -9.96
CA ASP A 280 0.06 -4.79 -9.38
C ASP A 280 -0.27 -3.70 -10.40
N PHE A 281 -1.40 -3.02 -10.17
CA PHE A 281 -1.97 -2.02 -11.07
C PHE A 281 -1.25 -0.68 -10.97
N ALA A 282 -1.18 0.04 -12.08
CA ALA A 282 -0.53 1.35 -12.17
C ALA A 282 -1.48 2.48 -11.78
N HIS A 283 -2.26 3.00 -12.74
CA HIS A 283 -3.15 4.15 -12.55
C HIS A 283 -4.62 3.82 -12.74
N THR A 284 -4.90 2.67 -13.34
CA THR A 284 -6.25 2.10 -13.49
C THR A 284 -6.24 0.67 -12.98
N ALA A 285 -7.37 0.20 -12.48
CA ALA A 285 -7.60 -1.18 -12.05
C ALA A 285 -9.04 -1.56 -12.39
N PHE A 286 -9.23 -2.69 -13.08
CA PHE A 286 -10.56 -3.20 -13.46
C PHE A 286 -11.44 -2.18 -14.23
N GLY A 287 -10.81 -1.31 -15.04
CA GLY A 287 -11.49 -0.27 -15.82
C GLY A 287 -11.79 1.03 -15.07
N GLU A 288 -11.45 1.12 -13.79
CA GLU A 288 -11.63 2.30 -12.96
C GLU A 288 -10.28 2.90 -12.53
N ARG A 289 -10.30 4.10 -11.98
CA ARG A 289 -9.12 4.73 -11.39
C ARG A 289 -8.63 3.92 -10.19
N ALA A 290 -7.37 3.56 -10.17
CA ALA A 290 -6.77 2.88 -9.02
C ALA A 290 -6.77 3.77 -7.77
N PRO A 291 -6.82 3.21 -6.55
CA PRO A 291 -6.84 3.98 -5.30
C PRO A 291 -5.67 4.95 -5.17
N LEU A 292 -4.48 4.54 -5.60
CA LEU A 292 -3.25 5.35 -5.59
C LEU A 292 -2.60 5.32 -6.99
N PRO A 293 -3.12 6.09 -7.96
CA PRO A 293 -2.67 6.02 -9.34
C PRO A 293 -1.21 6.46 -9.47
N VAL A 294 -0.42 5.63 -10.15
CA VAL A 294 0.98 5.91 -10.51
C VAL A 294 1.07 5.93 -12.03
N HIS A 295 1.46 7.07 -12.60
CA HIS A 295 1.59 7.23 -14.05
C HIS A 295 3.04 7.09 -14.53
N VAL A 296 3.99 7.42 -13.67
CA VAL A 296 5.43 7.31 -13.91
C VAL A 296 6.12 7.05 -12.56
N ASP A 297 7.17 6.26 -12.58
CA ASP A 297 7.99 6.01 -11.38
C ASP A 297 9.16 7.01 -11.25
N ASP A 298 9.96 6.83 -10.21
CA ASP A 298 11.10 7.72 -9.91
C ASP A 298 12.34 7.43 -10.80
N GLU A 299 12.28 6.46 -11.73
CA GLU A 299 13.24 6.23 -12.82
C GLU A 299 12.78 6.83 -14.16
N GLY A 300 11.59 7.46 -14.20
CA GLY A 300 10.98 8.00 -15.42
C GLY A 300 10.33 6.93 -16.31
N VAL A 301 10.10 5.73 -15.80
CA VAL A 301 9.40 4.66 -16.50
C VAL A 301 7.90 4.90 -16.44
N LEU A 302 7.25 4.96 -17.61
CA LEU A 302 5.78 4.99 -17.68
C LEU A 302 5.21 3.76 -16.99
N ALA A 303 4.26 3.99 -16.08
CA ALA A 303 3.69 2.92 -15.29
C ALA A 303 2.65 2.12 -16.09
N GLU A 304 2.88 0.83 -16.18
CA GLU A 304 2.00 -0.16 -16.76
C GLU A 304 1.66 -1.23 -15.70
N GLU A 305 0.66 -2.04 -15.96
CA GLU A 305 0.29 -3.15 -15.07
C GLU A 305 1.42 -4.19 -15.00
N ALA A 306 1.73 -4.64 -13.81
CA ALA A 306 2.61 -5.79 -13.59
C ALA A 306 1.75 -7.02 -13.29
N GLU A 307 1.53 -7.85 -14.29
CA GLU A 307 0.81 -9.12 -14.11
C GLU A 307 1.72 -10.12 -13.41
N LEU A 308 1.30 -10.57 -12.23
CA LEU A 308 2.09 -11.41 -11.35
C LEU A 308 1.64 -12.88 -11.43
N ILE A 309 0.35 -13.13 -11.24
CA ILE A 309 -0.25 -14.46 -11.34
C ILE A 309 -1.38 -14.41 -12.38
N ARG A 310 -1.37 -15.36 -13.31
CA ARG A 310 -2.44 -15.57 -14.30
C ARG A 310 -2.98 -16.97 -14.18
N ASN A 311 -4.26 -17.10 -13.80
CA ASN A 311 -4.93 -18.40 -13.65
C ASN A 311 -4.12 -19.40 -12.83
N GLY A 312 -3.62 -18.96 -11.67
CA GLY A 312 -2.81 -19.76 -10.74
C GLY A 312 -1.32 -19.85 -11.08
N LYS A 313 -0.89 -19.42 -12.26
CA LYS A 313 0.50 -19.52 -12.72
C LYS A 313 1.25 -18.22 -12.44
N LEU A 314 2.43 -18.28 -11.80
CA LEU A 314 3.33 -17.14 -11.65
C LEU A 314 3.93 -16.78 -13.02
N VAL A 315 3.64 -15.57 -13.52
CA VAL A 315 4.02 -15.16 -14.89
C VAL A 315 4.99 -13.99 -14.93
N GLY A 316 5.17 -13.26 -13.82
CA GLY A 316 6.04 -12.08 -13.82
C GLY A 316 6.50 -11.67 -12.42
N TYR A 317 7.44 -10.74 -12.41
CA TYR A 317 7.94 -10.03 -11.24
C TYR A 317 7.76 -8.53 -11.42
N MET A 318 7.68 -7.79 -10.33
CA MET A 318 7.83 -6.34 -10.36
C MET A 318 9.31 -6.00 -10.52
N VAL A 319 9.65 -5.22 -11.54
CA VAL A 319 11.04 -4.91 -11.88
C VAL A 319 11.26 -3.40 -12.05
N ASN A 320 12.46 -2.95 -11.72
CA ASN A 320 13.01 -1.67 -12.16
C ASN A 320 13.82 -1.84 -13.47
N ARG A 321 14.44 -0.80 -13.99
CA ARG A 321 15.20 -0.86 -15.25
C ARG A 321 16.36 -1.86 -15.21
N GLU A 322 17.11 -1.91 -14.10
CA GLU A 322 18.27 -2.79 -13.96
C GLU A 322 17.83 -4.27 -13.88
N LEU A 323 16.88 -4.58 -13.01
CA LEU A 323 16.42 -5.95 -12.81
C LEU A 323 15.50 -6.41 -13.94
N GLY A 324 14.81 -5.49 -14.63
CA GLY A 324 14.11 -5.81 -15.86
C GLY A 324 15.06 -6.36 -16.92
N ARG A 325 16.25 -5.74 -17.09
CA ARG A 325 17.30 -6.28 -17.96
C ARG A 325 17.81 -7.66 -17.47
N HIS A 326 18.01 -7.81 -16.16
CA HIS A 326 18.53 -9.06 -15.57
C HIS A 326 17.59 -10.24 -15.81
N PHE A 327 16.29 -10.03 -15.59
CA PHE A 327 15.26 -11.08 -15.76
C PHE A 327 14.65 -11.13 -17.17
N ASN A 328 15.14 -10.30 -18.11
CA ASN A 328 14.58 -10.14 -19.45
C ASN A 328 13.08 -9.79 -19.41
N MET A 329 12.70 -8.88 -18.50
CA MET A 329 11.34 -8.38 -18.32
C MET A 329 11.31 -6.88 -18.59
N ARG A 330 10.18 -6.37 -19.12
CA ARG A 330 9.96 -4.95 -19.30
C ARG A 330 9.71 -4.26 -17.96
N PRO A 331 10.38 -3.13 -17.63
CA PRO A 331 10.04 -2.35 -16.44
C PRO A 331 8.61 -1.83 -16.52
N GLN A 332 7.87 -1.92 -15.41
CA GLN A 332 6.46 -1.54 -15.33
C GLN A 332 6.21 -0.26 -14.52
N GLY A 333 7.26 0.45 -14.07
CA GLY A 333 7.12 1.67 -13.30
C GLY A 333 6.93 1.40 -11.79
N ASN A 334 7.69 0.46 -11.26
CA ASN A 334 7.68 0.08 -9.85
C ASN A 334 8.82 0.71 -9.03
N ALA A 335 9.75 1.46 -9.63
CA ALA A 335 10.86 2.10 -8.92
C ALA A 335 10.39 3.37 -8.21
N ARG A 336 10.11 3.30 -6.91
CA ARG A 336 9.51 4.39 -6.13
C ARG A 336 10.36 4.75 -4.92
N ALA A 337 10.43 6.05 -4.60
CA ALA A 337 11.06 6.59 -3.41
C ALA A 337 10.05 7.37 -2.57
N PHE A 338 10.12 7.27 -1.24
CA PHE A 338 9.17 7.93 -0.34
C PHE A 338 9.55 9.37 -0.04
N SER A 339 10.81 9.61 0.35
CA SER A 339 11.30 10.94 0.70
C SER A 339 12.36 11.42 -0.30
N PHE A 340 12.67 12.73 -0.30
CA PHE A 340 13.70 13.28 -1.17
C PHE A 340 15.08 12.64 -0.97
N ASN A 341 15.37 12.15 0.25
CA ASN A 341 16.64 11.51 0.60
C ASN A 341 16.62 9.97 0.48
N ASP A 342 15.55 9.40 -0.07
CA ASP A 342 15.46 7.97 -0.36
C ASP A 342 15.85 7.67 -1.82
N GLU A 343 16.53 6.55 -2.03
CA GLU A 343 16.72 5.99 -3.37
C GLU A 343 15.47 5.27 -3.85
N PRO A 344 15.13 5.32 -5.16
CA PRO A 344 14.07 4.49 -5.71
C PRO A 344 14.33 3.00 -5.51
N LEU A 345 13.35 2.29 -4.98
CA LEU A 345 13.32 0.84 -4.80
C LEU A 345 12.14 0.25 -5.55
N ILE A 346 12.22 -1.05 -5.88
CA ILE A 346 11.05 -1.77 -6.40
C ILE A 346 9.99 -1.80 -5.31
N ARG A 347 8.79 -1.29 -5.62
CA ARG A 347 7.68 -1.15 -4.67
C ARG A 347 6.35 -1.45 -5.36
N MET A 348 5.48 -2.14 -4.66
CA MET A 348 4.09 -2.29 -5.04
C MET A 348 3.39 -0.92 -5.14
N ARG A 349 2.33 -0.85 -5.93
CA ARG A 349 1.50 0.33 -6.17
C ARG A 349 0.06 0.07 -5.71
N ASN A 350 -0.70 -0.67 -6.51
CA ASN A 350 -2.06 -1.11 -6.21
C ASN A 350 -2.18 -2.61 -6.51
N THR A 351 -1.84 -3.42 -5.53
CA THR A 351 -1.78 -4.88 -5.72
C THR A 351 -3.12 -5.51 -5.39
N ALA A 352 -3.69 -6.28 -6.32
CA ALA A 352 -4.97 -6.94 -6.09
C ALA A 352 -5.08 -8.31 -6.74
N ILE A 353 -5.88 -9.17 -6.10
CA ILE A 353 -6.43 -10.38 -6.70
C ILE A 353 -7.64 -9.98 -7.56
N HIS A 354 -7.79 -10.61 -8.73
CA HIS A 354 -8.88 -10.34 -9.64
C HIS A 354 -10.21 -10.91 -9.14
N PRO A 355 -11.36 -10.24 -9.45
CA PRO A 355 -12.67 -10.77 -9.12
C PRO A 355 -12.98 -12.06 -9.87
N GLY A 356 -13.73 -12.94 -9.22
CA GLY A 356 -14.23 -14.19 -9.75
C GLY A 356 -15.74 -14.17 -10.02
N PRO A 357 -16.37 -15.32 -10.20
CA PRO A 357 -17.78 -15.39 -10.57
C PRO A 357 -18.76 -15.51 -9.39
N SER A 358 -18.27 -15.73 -8.15
CA SER A 358 -19.13 -16.06 -7.01
C SER A 358 -19.71 -14.82 -6.34
N LYS A 359 -20.85 -14.96 -5.67
CA LYS A 359 -21.37 -13.94 -4.75
C LYS A 359 -21.01 -14.32 -3.32
N LEU A 360 -20.66 -13.33 -2.48
CA LEU A 360 -20.34 -13.56 -1.07
C LEU A 360 -21.44 -14.40 -0.36
N GLN A 361 -22.71 -14.07 -0.61
CA GLN A 361 -23.83 -14.79 0.01
C GLN A 361 -23.85 -16.27 -0.39
N ASP A 362 -23.53 -16.58 -1.64
CA ASP A 362 -23.44 -17.95 -2.15
C ASP A 362 -22.25 -18.68 -1.53
N MET A 363 -21.10 -17.99 -1.38
CA MET A 363 -19.92 -18.54 -0.72
C MET A 363 -20.22 -18.90 0.74
N ILE A 364 -20.93 -18.04 1.47
CA ILE A 364 -21.36 -18.31 2.85
C ILE A 364 -22.30 -19.51 2.87
N SER A 365 -23.34 -19.54 2.01
CA SER A 365 -24.33 -20.60 1.96
C SER A 365 -23.75 -21.98 1.64
N GLN A 366 -22.65 -22.04 0.88
CA GLN A 366 -21.91 -23.25 0.52
C GLN A 366 -20.82 -23.62 1.54
N THR A 367 -20.76 -22.95 2.69
CA THR A 367 -19.77 -23.23 3.74
C THR A 367 -20.51 -23.80 4.96
N GLU A 368 -20.38 -25.11 5.17
CA GLU A 368 -21.07 -25.82 6.25
C GLU A 368 -20.53 -25.40 7.63
N ASP A 369 -19.20 -25.39 7.77
CA ASP A 369 -18.48 -25.02 9.01
C ASP A 369 -17.21 -24.27 8.67
N GLY A 370 -17.04 -23.06 9.24
CA GLY A 370 -15.88 -22.22 8.97
C GLY A 370 -16.00 -20.83 9.56
N TYR A 371 -15.31 -19.88 8.95
CA TYR A 371 -15.26 -18.49 9.40
C TYR A 371 -15.32 -17.52 8.23
N TYR A 372 -16.01 -16.38 8.44
CA TYR A 372 -15.87 -15.18 7.62
C TYR A 372 -14.95 -14.21 8.37
N LEU A 373 -13.75 -13.93 7.83
CA LEU A 373 -12.71 -13.12 8.45
C LEU A 373 -12.63 -11.78 7.73
N MET A 374 -12.74 -10.65 8.44
CA MET A 374 -12.99 -9.36 7.82
C MET A 374 -11.83 -8.37 7.93
N TYR A 375 -11.48 -7.95 9.15
CA TYR A 375 -10.52 -6.87 9.38
C TYR A 375 -9.22 -7.40 9.96
N THR A 376 -8.13 -6.66 9.70
CA THR A 376 -6.80 -6.94 10.23
C THR A 376 -6.18 -5.66 10.77
N ASN A 377 -5.35 -5.77 11.78
CA ASN A 377 -4.62 -4.65 12.36
C ASN A 377 -3.12 -4.69 12.07
N ASN A 378 -2.60 -5.85 11.70
CA ASN A 378 -1.19 -6.05 11.38
C ASN A 378 -1.02 -7.32 10.55
N GLY A 379 0.11 -7.41 9.87
CA GLY A 379 0.52 -8.60 9.14
C GLY A 379 2.02 -8.63 8.98
N GLN A 380 2.57 -9.83 8.95
CA GLN A 380 3.97 -10.07 8.62
C GLN A 380 4.03 -11.19 7.61
N ALA A 381 4.86 -11.01 6.59
CA ALA A 381 5.28 -12.07 5.71
C ALA A 381 6.77 -11.90 5.41
N ASP A 382 7.43 -12.99 5.10
CA ASP A 382 8.85 -13.01 4.76
C ASP A 382 9.08 -13.48 3.31
N THR A 383 10.35 -13.52 2.90
CA THR A 383 10.74 -13.96 1.56
C THR A 383 10.58 -15.47 1.33
N THR A 384 10.26 -16.26 2.37
CA THR A 384 9.89 -17.69 2.25
C THR A 384 8.41 -17.87 1.91
N GLY A 385 7.62 -16.78 1.95
CA GLY A 385 6.18 -16.81 1.75
C GLY A 385 5.39 -17.25 2.99
N GLU A 386 6.04 -17.42 4.14
CA GLU A 386 5.35 -17.60 5.41
C GLU A 386 4.68 -16.29 5.82
N PHE A 387 3.43 -16.38 6.28
CA PHE A 387 2.68 -15.23 6.74
C PHE A 387 1.97 -15.48 8.06
N MET A 388 1.76 -14.40 8.82
CA MET A 388 0.90 -14.35 9.98
C MET A 388 0.17 -13.00 10.00
N PHE A 389 -1.16 -13.01 10.07
CA PHE A 389 -2.00 -11.82 10.17
C PHE A 389 -2.88 -11.89 11.41
N GLY A 390 -2.98 -10.77 12.13
CA GLY A 390 -3.98 -10.58 13.16
C GLY A 390 -5.34 -10.28 12.52
N VAL A 391 -6.36 -11.01 12.91
CA VAL A 391 -7.75 -10.80 12.49
C VAL A 391 -8.51 -10.17 13.64
N THR A 392 -9.06 -8.99 13.42
CA THR A 392 -9.72 -8.18 14.45
C THR A 392 -11.24 -8.23 14.38
N LEU A 393 -11.81 -8.75 13.31
CA LEU A 393 -13.25 -8.98 13.18
C LEU A 393 -13.50 -10.21 12.31
N GLY A 394 -14.37 -11.07 12.75
CA GLY A 394 -14.87 -12.21 11.98
C GLY A 394 -16.12 -12.80 12.60
N TYR A 395 -16.69 -13.75 11.90
CA TYR A 395 -17.90 -14.46 12.29
C TYR A 395 -17.74 -15.96 12.05
N GLU A 396 -18.31 -16.78 12.92
CA GLU A 396 -18.51 -18.21 12.64
C GLU A 396 -19.42 -18.35 11.40
N ILE A 397 -19.18 -19.38 10.60
CA ILE A 397 -20.15 -19.87 9.61
C ILE A 397 -20.58 -21.25 10.07
N LYS A 398 -21.90 -21.45 10.20
CA LYS A 398 -22.52 -22.72 10.56
C LYS A 398 -23.71 -22.97 9.64
N ASP A 399 -23.77 -24.14 9.04
CA ASP A 399 -24.85 -24.56 8.15
C ASP A 399 -25.21 -23.50 7.08
N GLY A 400 -24.17 -22.90 6.48
CA GLY A 400 -24.33 -21.88 5.43
C GLY A 400 -24.82 -20.52 5.91
N ARG A 401 -24.66 -20.19 7.21
CA ARG A 401 -25.12 -18.90 7.80
C ARG A 401 -24.05 -18.30 8.71
N LEU A 402 -24.01 -16.97 8.75
CA LEU A 402 -23.18 -16.25 9.71
C LEU A 402 -23.73 -16.49 11.13
N GLY A 403 -22.85 -16.92 12.01
CA GLY A 403 -23.10 -17.17 13.41
C GLY A 403 -22.60 -16.02 14.31
N ARG A 404 -22.03 -16.40 15.47
CA ARG A 404 -21.48 -15.46 16.44
C ARG A 404 -20.23 -14.78 15.89
N ALA A 405 -20.01 -13.53 16.31
CA ALA A 405 -18.73 -12.88 16.09
C ALA A 405 -17.61 -13.62 16.84
N ILE A 406 -16.40 -13.54 16.33
CA ILE A 406 -15.21 -14.07 16.99
C ILE A 406 -14.36 -12.95 17.58
N HIS A 407 -13.71 -13.24 18.69
CA HIS A 407 -12.67 -12.40 19.26
C HIS A 407 -11.43 -12.41 18.36
N ASP A 408 -10.48 -11.52 18.67
CA ASP A 408 -9.21 -11.44 17.95
C ASP A 408 -8.57 -12.81 17.84
N THR A 409 -8.10 -13.11 16.66
CA THR A 409 -7.39 -14.35 16.34
C THR A 409 -6.26 -14.06 15.36
N THR A 410 -5.52 -15.08 15.00
CA THR A 410 -4.51 -15.00 13.94
C THR A 410 -4.80 -15.99 12.84
N ILE A 411 -4.41 -15.65 11.63
CA ILE A 411 -4.27 -16.63 10.54
C ILE A 411 -2.81 -16.73 10.14
N SER A 412 -2.38 -17.93 9.78
CA SER A 412 -1.00 -18.18 9.36
C SER A 412 -0.91 -19.28 8.31
N GLY A 413 0.19 -19.31 7.60
CA GLY A 413 0.47 -20.34 6.60
C GLY A 413 1.60 -19.97 5.66
N VAL A 414 1.75 -20.76 4.59
CA VAL A 414 2.60 -20.45 3.45
C VAL A 414 1.70 -19.97 2.31
N ALA A 415 2.00 -18.80 1.75
CA ALA A 415 1.11 -18.10 0.82
C ALA A 415 0.71 -18.94 -0.40
N PHE A 416 1.69 -19.50 -1.10
CA PHE A 416 1.41 -20.29 -2.30
C PHE A 416 0.63 -21.57 -1.98
N ASP A 417 0.88 -22.20 -0.84
CA ASP A 417 0.12 -23.38 -0.45
C ASP A 417 -1.32 -23.05 -0.08
N MET A 418 -1.54 -21.95 0.64
CA MET A 418 -2.89 -21.46 0.94
C MET A 418 -3.63 -21.07 -0.32
N LEU A 419 -3.00 -20.32 -1.25
CA LEU A 419 -3.61 -19.91 -2.51
C LEU A 419 -4.01 -21.08 -3.42
N LYS A 420 -3.33 -22.23 -3.34
CA LYS A 420 -3.74 -23.46 -4.03
C LYS A 420 -5.04 -24.05 -3.50
N THR A 421 -5.42 -23.72 -2.25
CA THR A 421 -6.67 -24.18 -1.64
C THR A 421 -7.88 -23.31 -1.98
N VAL A 422 -7.69 -22.18 -2.69
CA VAL A 422 -8.81 -21.29 -3.06
C VAL A 422 -9.75 -22.02 -4.01
N ASP A 423 -11.02 -22.13 -3.61
CA ASP A 423 -12.06 -22.83 -4.36
C ASP A 423 -13.26 -21.95 -4.75
N LEU A 424 -13.42 -20.76 -4.15
CA LEU A 424 -14.38 -19.73 -4.55
C LEU A 424 -13.73 -18.33 -4.47
N VAL A 425 -14.08 -17.49 -5.44
CA VAL A 425 -13.62 -16.10 -5.55
C VAL A 425 -14.84 -15.22 -5.85
N SER A 426 -15.06 -14.16 -5.08
CA SER A 426 -16.23 -13.29 -5.27
C SER A 426 -16.07 -12.33 -6.46
N ASP A 427 -17.18 -11.72 -6.86
CA ASP A 427 -17.26 -10.80 -8.00
C ASP A 427 -17.04 -9.32 -7.64
N GLN A 428 -16.83 -9.00 -6.37
CA GLN A 428 -16.61 -7.64 -5.90
C GLN A 428 -15.19 -7.48 -5.38
N VAL A 429 -14.53 -6.40 -5.78
CA VAL A 429 -13.21 -6.03 -5.24
C VAL A 429 -13.37 -4.92 -4.21
N THR A 430 -12.82 -5.14 -3.03
CA THR A 430 -12.69 -4.12 -2.00
C THR A 430 -11.26 -3.59 -1.98
N TRP A 431 -11.10 -2.28 -1.92
CA TRP A 431 -9.80 -1.61 -1.84
C TRP A 431 -9.57 -0.98 -0.47
N ALA A 432 -8.35 -1.12 0.05
CA ALA A 432 -7.82 -0.34 1.17
C ALA A 432 -6.57 0.41 0.70
N SER A 433 -6.46 1.70 1.04
CA SER A 433 -5.35 2.56 0.61
C SER A 433 -4.79 3.43 1.73
N SER A 434 -5.25 3.23 2.96
CA SER A 434 -4.80 4.00 4.13
C SER A 434 -3.45 3.51 4.71
N GLY A 435 -2.95 2.38 4.21
CA GLY A 435 -1.73 1.73 4.69
C GLY A 435 -0.45 2.20 4.01
N PHE A 436 0.66 1.82 4.65
CA PHE A 436 2.02 2.00 4.15
C PHE A 436 2.75 0.66 4.13
N CYS A 437 3.40 0.36 3.02
CA CYS A 437 4.36 -0.74 2.94
C CYS A 437 5.70 -0.33 3.56
N GLY A 438 6.24 -1.13 4.48
CA GLY A 438 7.42 -0.80 5.28
C GLY A 438 8.78 -1.24 4.72
N LYS A 439 8.86 -1.85 3.52
CA LYS A 439 10.13 -2.33 2.95
C LYS A 439 11.16 -1.19 2.82
N LYS A 440 12.08 -1.08 3.77
CA LYS A 440 13.12 -0.05 3.91
C LYS A 440 12.63 1.41 3.95
N GLN A 441 11.48 1.71 3.39
CA GLN A 441 10.87 3.03 3.30
C GLN A 441 9.35 2.89 3.49
N PRO A 442 8.66 3.81 4.20
CA PRO A 442 7.21 3.77 4.31
C PRO A 442 6.56 4.27 3.01
N MET A 443 6.14 3.37 2.12
CA MET A 443 5.54 3.73 0.85
C MET A 443 4.02 3.55 0.87
N PRO A 444 3.20 4.57 0.50
CA PRO A 444 1.77 4.39 0.36
C PRO A 444 1.43 3.39 -0.73
N VAL A 445 0.50 2.48 -0.42
CA VAL A 445 0.07 1.42 -1.32
C VAL A 445 -1.44 1.25 -1.28
N GLY A 446 -2.02 0.86 -2.42
CA GLY A 446 -3.35 0.29 -2.50
C GLY A 446 -3.27 -1.22 -2.42
N VAL A 447 -4.12 -1.83 -1.62
CA VAL A 447 -4.26 -3.28 -1.53
C VAL A 447 -5.71 -3.64 -1.79
N GLY A 448 -5.96 -4.65 -2.61
CA GLY A 448 -7.33 -4.97 -2.99
C GLY A 448 -7.55 -6.45 -3.30
N GLY A 449 -8.80 -6.86 -3.23
CA GLY A 449 -9.18 -8.20 -3.61
C GLY A 449 -10.67 -8.45 -3.47
N PRO A 450 -11.15 -9.55 -4.04
CA PRO A 450 -12.45 -10.12 -3.77
C PRO A 450 -12.43 -10.93 -2.48
N GLU A 451 -13.59 -11.37 -2.01
CA GLU A 451 -13.63 -12.43 -1.00
C GLU A 451 -13.06 -13.73 -1.58
N LEU A 452 -12.24 -14.40 -0.78
CA LEU A 452 -11.63 -15.70 -1.12
C LEU A 452 -12.06 -16.77 -0.14
N ARG A 453 -12.60 -17.89 -0.62
CA ARG A 453 -12.76 -19.08 0.22
C ARG A 453 -11.53 -19.97 0.06
N CYS A 454 -10.88 -20.26 1.17
CA CYS A 454 -9.63 -21.02 1.22
C CYS A 454 -9.52 -21.81 2.53
N ARG A 455 -8.46 -22.57 2.66
CA ARG A 455 -8.08 -23.22 3.93
C ARG A 455 -6.85 -22.55 4.52
N VAL A 456 -6.96 -22.17 5.79
CA VAL A 456 -5.89 -21.46 6.50
C VAL A 456 -5.81 -21.92 7.95
N MET A 457 -4.62 -21.85 8.54
CA MET A 457 -4.42 -22.14 9.95
C MET A 457 -4.95 -20.98 10.78
N ILE A 458 -5.92 -21.26 11.65
CA ILE A 458 -6.41 -20.33 12.67
C ILE A 458 -5.59 -20.55 13.94
N GLY A 459 -5.05 -19.46 14.49
CA GLY A 459 -4.48 -19.44 15.82
C GLY A 459 -5.62 -19.47 16.84
N GLY A 460 -5.45 -20.25 17.90
CA GLY A 460 -6.36 -20.28 19.05
C GLY A 460 -5.70 -19.68 20.28
N ARG A 461 -6.51 -19.55 21.34
CA ARG A 461 -5.99 -19.33 22.68
C ARG A 461 -5.44 -20.63 23.25
#